data_fdc30c59c5c0c8a2e9c8737f9d78e4d6
#
_entry.id   fdc30c59c5c0c8a2e9c8737f9d78e4d6
#
_cell.length_a   1.000
_cell.length_b   1.000
_cell.length_c   1.000
_cell.angle_alpha   90.00
_cell.angle_beta   90.00
_cell.angle_gamma   90.00
#
_symmetry.space_group_name_H-M   'P 1'
#
loop_
_entity.id
_entity.type
_entity.pdbx_description
1 polymer ?
#
loop_
_entity_poly.entity_id
_entity_poly.type
_entity_poly.pdbx_seq_one_letter_code
_entity_poly.pdbx_strand_id
1 'polypeptide(L)'
;MKNNFIKLITIFCLSFGNSFAENILIEAKKISLDKKNQTTIFEEDVNVLTLQGNNIKSDYATYNKIEGVIKLKKNIIATDKENNVIYSENAEYNKKKDFFKSSGPTKIITSENYIINGKDINFDNNKG
;
A
#
# COMPACT_ATOMS: atom_id res chain seq x y z
N MET A 1 22.18 11.74 6.08
CA MET A 1 21.51 12.38 7.18
C MET A 1 20.03 12.50 6.97
N LYS A 2 19.61 13.15 5.93
CA LYS A 2 18.19 13.31 5.70
C LYS A 2 17.46 11.97 5.58
N ASN A 3 18.08 11.00 4.95
CA ASN A 3 17.43 9.69 4.78
C ASN A 3 17.23 8.98 6.11
N ASN A 4 18.17 9.12 7.02
CA ASN A 4 18.03 8.50 8.32
C ASN A 4 16.91 9.16 9.12
N PHE A 5 16.77 10.45 8.95
CA PHE A 5 15.71 11.17 9.63
C PHE A 5 14.34 10.73 9.14
N ILE A 6 14.22 10.57 7.83
CA ILE A 6 12.97 10.11 7.25
C ILE A 6 12.62 8.70 7.73
N LYS A 7 13.58 7.81 7.78
CA LYS A 7 13.36 6.46 8.28
C LYS A 7 12.93 6.48 9.74
N LEU A 8 13.51 7.36 10.51
CA LEU A 8 13.17 7.48 11.91
C LEU A 8 11.73 7.91 12.08
N ILE A 9 11.28 8.86 11.26
CA ILE A 9 9.91 9.31 11.30
C ILE A 9 8.95 8.19 10.95
N THR A 10 9.27 7.40 9.96
CA THR A 10 8.44 6.28 9.54
C THR A 10 8.29 5.28 10.69
N ILE A 11 9.37 4.93 11.34
CA ILE A 11 9.36 4.01 12.45
C ILE A 11 8.54 4.57 13.60
N PHE A 12 8.67 5.85 13.86
CA PHE A 12 7.94 6.50 14.92
C PHE A 12 6.44 6.45 14.67
N CYS A 13 6.02 6.68 13.45
CA CYS A 13 4.61 6.59 13.10
C CYS A 13 4.06 5.20 13.33
N LEU A 14 4.85 4.19 13.02
CA LEU A 14 4.45 2.83 13.29
C LEU A 14 4.27 2.57 14.78
N SER A 15 5.16 3.10 15.58
CA SER A 15 5.10 2.91 17.02
C SER A 15 3.82 3.45 17.60
N PHE A 16 3.32 4.55 17.05
CA PHE A 16 2.09 5.06 17.53
C PHE A 16 0.90 4.29 17.06
N GLY A 17 0.97 3.73 15.92
CA GLY A 17 -0.16 3.09 15.33
C GLY A 17 -0.46 1.74 15.84
N ASN A 18 0.26 1.37 16.88
CA ASN A 18 0.29 0.02 17.04
C ASN A 18 -0.60 -0.63 17.93
N SER A 19 -1.39 0.00 18.65
CA SER A 19 -1.93 -0.69 19.72
C SER A 19 -2.71 -1.88 19.33
N PHE A 20 -3.41 -1.94 18.33
CA PHE A 20 -4.11 -3.08 18.02
C PHE A 20 -4.06 -3.44 16.69
N ALA A 21 -3.52 -2.70 15.99
CA ALA A 21 -3.85 -2.82 14.78
C ALA A 21 -3.11 -3.56 13.98
N GLU A 22 -3.44 -3.76 12.91
CA GLU A 22 -2.68 -4.18 11.92
C GLU A 22 -1.70 -3.21 11.68
N ASN A 23 -0.50 -3.52 11.88
CA ASN A 23 0.59 -2.67 11.61
C ASN A 23 0.93 -2.75 10.15
N ILE A 24 0.94 -1.62 9.54
CA ILE A 24 1.36 -1.51 8.16
C ILE A 24 2.63 -0.71 8.16
N LEU A 25 3.66 -1.22 7.51
CA LEU A 25 4.92 -0.52 7.36
C LEU A 25 4.94 0.13 5.98
N ILE A 26 5.11 1.43 5.93
CA ILE A 26 5.22 2.15 4.66
C ILE A 26 6.58 2.83 4.63
N GLU A 27 7.34 2.55 3.59
CA GLU A 27 8.66 3.15 3.38
C GLU A 27 8.70 3.86 2.04
N ALA A 28 9.47 4.92 1.97
CA ALA A 28 9.65 5.67 0.73
C ALA A 28 10.89 6.54 0.85
N LYS A 29 11.39 7.02 -0.26
CA LYS A 29 12.54 7.91 -0.22
C LYS A 29 12.17 9.31 0.23
N LYS A 30 10.95 9.75 -0.05
CA LYS A 30 10.49 11.07 0.37
C LYS A 30 9.17 10.94 1.09
N ILE A 31 9.06 11.58 2.23
CA ILE A 31 7.84 11.56 3.02
C ILE A 31 7.51 12.99 3.43
N SER A 32 6.28 13.40 3.21
CA SER A 32 5.83 14.71 3.66
C SER A 32 4.46 14.60 4.31
N LEU A 33 4.14 15.55 5.15
CA LEU A 33 2.89 15.56 5.89
C LEU A 33 2.04 16.73 5.47
N ASP A 34 0.81 16.44 5.12
CA ASP A 34 -0.19 17.47 4.88
C ASP A 34 -1.07 17.52 6.12
N LYS A 35 -0.75 18.40 7.03
CA LYS A 35 -1.46 18.47 8.31
C LYS A 35 -2.91 18.89 8.13
N LYS A 36 -3.17 19.71 7.13
CA LYS A 36 -4.51 20.21 6.91
C LYS A 36 -5.46 19.08 6.55
N ASN A 37 -5.00 18.15 5.72
CA ASN A 37 -5.83 17.05 5.26
C ASN A 37 -5.55 15.75 6.01
N GLN A 38 -4.72 15.78 7.03
CA GLN A 38 -4.36 14.60 7.81
C GLN A 38 -3.82 13.49 6.92
N THR A 39 -3.04 13.86 5.93
CA THR A 39 -2.55 12.91 4.93
C THR A 39 -1.03 12.91 4.90
N THR A 40 -0.46 11.73 4.86
CA THR A 40 0.98 11.57 4.66
C THR A 40 1.21 11.21 3.20
N ILE A 41 2.18 11.85 2.59
CA ILE A 41 2.50 11.64 1.18
C ILE A 41 3.85 10.95 1.08
N PHE A 42 3.89 9.87 0.31
CA PHE A 42 5.09 9.06 0.12
C PHE A 42 5.46 9.11 -1.36
N GLU A 43 6.72 9.39 -1.66
CA GLU A 43 7.18 9.47 -3.05
C GLU A 43 8.48 8.72 -3.24
N GLU A 44 8.63 8.12 -4.40
CA GLU A 44 9.83 7.40 -4.82
C GLU A 44 10.09 6.13 -4.02
N ASP A 45 10.02 5.04 -4.71
CA ASP A 45 10.27 3.71 -4.13
C ASP A 45 9.39 3.44 -2.92
N VAL A 46 8.10 3.65 -3.09
CA VAL A 46 7.15 3.38 -2.02
C VAL A 46 6.98 1.88 -1.86
N ASN A 47 7.03 1.42 -0.64
CA ASN A 47 6.85 0.01 -0.32
C ASN A 47 5.93 -0.12 0.88
N VAL A 48 4.82 -0.81 0.72
CA VAL A 48 3.85 -1.03 1.79
C VAL A 48 3.88 -2.51 2.14
N LEU A 49 4.10 -2.81 3.40
CA LEU A 49 4.11 -4.18 3.88
C LEU A 49 3.03 -4.33 4.94
N THR A 50 2.15 -5.29 4.76
CA THR A 50 1.08 -5.54 5.73
C THR A 50 1.45 -6.71 6.64
N LEU A 51 0.75 -6.84 7.74
CA LEU A 51 0.97 -7.96 8.64
C LEU A 51 0.63 -9.28 8.02
N GLN A 52 -0.31 -9.28 7.10
CA GLN A 52 -0.69 -10.51 6.43
C GLN A 52 0.35 -10.97 5.41
N GLY A 53 1.40 -10.20 5.22
CA GLY A 53 2.47 -10.57 4.30
C GLY A 53 2.27 -10.08 2.89
N ASN A 54 1.36 -9.14 2.69
CA ASN A 54 1.19 -8.52 1.38
C ASN A 54 2.20 -7.40 1.21
N ASN A 55 2.79 -7.31 0.03
CA ASN A 55 3.78 -6.29 -0.26
C ASN A 55 3.29 -5.49 -1.47
N ILE A 56 3.21 -4.18 -1.34
CA ILE A 56 2.74 -3.33 -2.43
C ILE A 56 3.80 -2.28 -2.73
N LYS A 57 4.26 -2.24 -3.97
CA LYS A 57 5.23 -1.25 -4.40
C LYS A 57 4.57 -0.27 -5.35
N SER A 58 4.97 0.98 -5.29
CA SER A 58 4.48 2.00 -6.22
C SER A 58 5.46 3.16 -6.26
N ASP A 59 5.21 4.11 -7.17
CA ASP A 59 6.03 5.32 -7.23
C ASP A 59 5.50 6.41 -6.32
N TYR A 60 4.23 6.34 -5.97
CA TYR A 60 3.59 7.38 -5.19
C TYR A 60 2.47 6.78 -4.35
N ALA A 61 2.34 7.25 -3.14
CA ALA A 61 1.24 6.82 -2.29
C ALA A 61 0.85 7.93 -1.30
N THR A 62 -0.39 7.92 -0.88
CA THR A 62 -0.84 8.78 0.21
C THR A 62 -1.57 7.91 1.23
N TYR A 63 -1.45 8.28 2.48
CA TYR A 63 -2.17 7.60 3.55
C TYR A 63 -2.99 8.63 4.31
N ASN A 64 -4.31 8.44 4.32
CA ASN A 64 -5.20 9.28 5.09
C ASN A 64 -5.49 8.57 6.41
N LYS A 65 -5.05 9.19 7.50
CA LYS A 65 -5.15 8.57 8.81
C LYS A 65 -6.58 8.41 9.27
N ILE A 66 -7.44 9.35 8.91
CA ILE A 66 -8.83 9.31 9.35
C ILE A 66 -9.59 8.20 8.64
N GLU A 67 -9.42 8.10 7.35
CA GLU A 67 -10.13 7.10 6.55
C GLU A 67 -9.50 5.72 6.63
N GLY A 68 -8.24 5.66 6.96
CA GLY A 68 -7.51 4.39 6.95
C GLY A 68 -7.26 3.87 5.55
N VAL A 69 -7.15 4.77 4.58
CA VAL A 69 -7.02 4.40 3.18
C VAL A 69 -5.65 4.81 2.66
N ILE A 70 -4.99 3.89 1.95
CA ILE A 70 -3.75 4.16 1.24
C ILE A 70 -4.09 4.20 -0.24
N LYS A 71 -3.80 5.33 -0.89
CA LYS A 71 -3.99 5.46 -2.33
C LYS A 71 -2.63 5.37 -2.99
N LEU A 72 -2.53 4.54 -4.03
CA LEU A 72 -1.27 4.29 -4.71
C LEU A 72 -1.39 4.65 -6.18
N LYS A 73 -0.31 5.16 -6.74
CA LYS A 73 -0.27 5.56 -8.14
C LYS A 73 1.05 5.20 -8.78
N LYS A 74 0.97 4.78 -10.02
CA LYS A 74 2.11 4.51 -10.90
C LYS A 74 2.94 3.31 -10.51
N ASN A 75 3.03 2.43 -11.46
CA ASN A 75 3.90 1.24 -11.36
C ASN A 75 3.62 0.43 -10.10
N ILE A 76 2.35 0.16 -9.86
CA ILE A 76 1.94 -0.59 -8.68
C ILE A 76 2.17 -2.06 -8.94
N ILE A 77 2.86 -2.71 -8.01
CA ILE A 77 3.08 -4.15 -8.02
C ILE A 77 2.71 -4.66 -6.64
N ALA A 78 1.61 -5.38 -6.54
CA ALA A 78 1.15 -5.92 -5.28
C ALA A 78 1.34 -7.43 -5.30
N THR A 79 2.01 -7.95 -4.28
CA THR A 79 2.28 -9.38 -4.16
C THR A 79 1.68 -9.86 -2.85
N ASP A 80 0.85 -10.90 -2.89
CA ASP A 80 0.29 -11.45 -1.68
C ASP A 80 1.18 -12.59 -1.14
N LYS A 81 0.82 -13.13 -0.01
CA LYS A 81 1.62 -14.17 0.62
C LYS A 81 1.62 -15.48 -0.16
N GLU A 82 0.70 -15.64 -1.09
CA GLU A 82 0.63 -16.82 -1.92
C GLU A 82 1.33 -16.63 -3.26
N ASN A 83 2.02 -15.51 -3.41
CA ASN A 83 2.78 -15.17 -4.62
C ASN A 83 1.93 -14.85 -5.84
N ASN A 84 0.70 -14.42 -5.63
CA ASN A 84 -0.07 -13.82 -6.71
C ASN A 84 0.38 -12.38 -6.85
N VAL A 85 0.56 -11.91 -8.07
CA VAL A 85 1.08 -10.57 -8.34
C VAL A 85 0.09 -9.77 -9.14
N ILE A 86 -0.18 -8.55 -8.69
CA ILE A 86 -1.11 -7.64 -9.36
C ILE A 86 -0.34 -6.44 -9.86
N TYR A 87 -0.51 -6.12 -11.13
CA TYR A 87 0.10 -4.94 -11.75
C TYR A 87 -0.99 -3.94 -12.08
N SER A 88 -0.83 -2.70 -11.65
CA SER A 88 -1.83 -1.65 -11.87
C SER A 88 -1.17 -0.28 -11.88
N GLU A 89 -1.91 0.74 -12.29
CA GLU A 89 -1.43 2.13 -12.25
C GLU A 89 -2.19 2.96 -11.23
N ASN A 90 -3.30 2.48 -10.73
CA ASN A 90 -4.06 3.16 -9.70
C ASN A 90 -4.68 2.13 -8.79
N ALA A 91 -4.51 2.28 -7.49
CA ALA A 91 -5.09 1.35 -6.53
C ALA A 91 -5.33 2.02 -5.19
N GLU A 92 -6.18 1.40 -4.40
CA GLU A 92 -6.43 1.82 -3.03
C GLU A 92 -6.42 0.60 -2.14
N TYR A 93 -5.88 0.74 -0.96
CA TYR A 93 -5.95 -0.30 0.05
C TYR A 93 -6.65 0.28 1.28
N ASN A 94 -7.73 -0.35 1.70
CA ASN A 94 -8.45 0.06 2.90
C ASN A 94 -7.99 -0.80 4.05
N LYS A 95 -7.26 -0.20 4.97
CA LYS A 95 -6.66 -0.90 6.08
C LYS A 95 -7.70 -1.48 7.04
N LYS A 96 -8.79 -0.77 7.24
CA LYS A 96 -9.82 -1.21 8.18
C LYS A 96 -10.60 -2.40 7.66
N LYS A 97 -10.83 -2.45 6.36
CA LYS A 97 -11.61 -3.52 5.74
C LYS A 97 -10.74 -4.60 5.12
N ASP A 98 -9.43 -4.39 5.12
CA ASP A 98 -8.47 -5.29 4.47
C ASP A 98 -8.91 -5.57 3.03
N PHE A 99 -9.11 -4.50 2.28
CA PHE A 99 -9.68 -4.55 0.95
C PHE A 99 -8.77 -3.79 0.00
N PHE A 100 -8.37 -4.45 -1.09
CA PHE A 100 -7.54 -3.84 -2.13
C PHE A 100 -8.37 -3.68 -3.39
N LYS A 101 -8.31 -2.50 -3.99
CA LYS A 101 -9.06 -2.21 -5.19
C LYS A 101 -8.14 -1.55 -6.19
N SER A 102 -8.08 -2.09 -7.40
CA SER A 102 -7.36 -1.42 -8.48
C SER A 102 -8.36 -0.77 -9.41
N SER A 103 -7.95 0.31 -10.05
CA SER A 103 -8.80 1.03 -11.01
C SER A 103 -8.07 1.09 -12.34
N GLY A 104 -8.83 0.89 -13.41
CA GLY A 104 -8.27 0.88 -14.76
C GLY A 104 -7.66 -0.48 -15.11
N PRO A 105 -6.91 -0.54 -16.19
CA PRO A 105 -6.34 -1.80 -16.65
C PRO A 105 -5.47 -2.45 -15.59
N THR A 106 -5.72 -3.71 -15.31
CA THR A 106 -5.04 -4.44 -14.25
C THR A 106 -4.71 -5.83 -14.75
N LYS A 107 -3.52 -6.30 -14.41
CA LYS A 107 -3.05 -7.61 -14.79
C LYS A 107 -2.70 -8.38 -13.53
N ILE A 108 -3.17 -9.62 -13.44
CA ILE A 108 -2.84 -10.49 -12.33
C ILE A 108 -2.10 -11.71 -12.88
N ILE A 109 -1.00 -12.05 -12.25
CA ILE A 109 -0.29 -13.29 -12.55
C ILE A 109 -0.40 -14.14 -11.29
N THR A 110 -1.09 -15.27 -11.38
CA THR A 110 -1.28 -16.11 -10.21
C THR A 110 -0.03 -16.93 -9.92
N SER A 111 0.03 -17.51 -8.75
CA SER A 111 1.15 -18.35 -8.36
C SER A 111 1.30 -19.57 -9.27
N GLU A 112 0.24 -19.93 -9.98
CA GLU A 112 0.29 -21.03 -10.94
C GLU A 112 0.54 -20.55 -12.36
N ASN A 113 0.89 -19.26 -12.50
CA ASN A 113 1.24 -18.64 -13.78
C ASN A 113 0.06 -18.40 -14.71
N TYR A 114 -1.15 -18.35 -14.19
CA TYR A 114 -2.28 -17.90 -15.00
C TYR A 114 -2.22 -16.38 -15.09
N ILE A 115 -2.56 -15.85 -16.25
CA ILE A 115 -2.59 -14.41 -16.47
C ILE A 115 -4.03 -13.98 -16.59
N ILE A 116 -4.44 -13.04 -15.77
CA ILE A 116 -5.79 -12.51 -15.77
C ILE A 116 -5.70 -11.01 -16.06
N ASN A 117 -6.40 -10.55 -17.09
CA ASN A 117 -6.46 -9.14 -17.43
C ASN A 117 -7.87 -8.63 -17.21
N GLY A 118 -7.99 -7.48 -16.62
CA GLY A 118 -9.30 -6.89 -16.37
C GLY A 118 -9.20 -5.43 -16.07
N LYS A 119 -10.34 -4.82 -15.76
CA LYS A 119 -10.42 -3.46 -15.30
C LYS A 119 -11.08 -3.47 -13.95
N ASP A 120 -10.61 -2.59 -13.05
CA ASP A 120 -11.30 -2.37 -11.79
C ASP A 120 -11.48 -3.64 -10.97
N ILE A 121 -10.36 -4.20 -10.55
CA ILE A 121 -10.35 -5.45 -9.81
C ILE A 121 -10.42 -5.19 -8.30
N ASN A 122 -11.26 -5.94 -7.62
CA ASN A 122 -11.41 -5.87 -6.17
C ASN A 122 -10.91 -7.14 -5.51
N PHE A 123 -10.15 -6.97 -4.43
CA PHE A 123 -9.60 -8.08 -3.68
C PHE A 123 -10.03 -7.90 -2.23
N ASP A 124 -10.90 -8.78 -1.76
CA ASP A 124 -11.41 -8.68 -0.41
C ASP A 124 -10.85 -9.85 0.40
N ASN A 125 -9.91 -9.57 1.28
CA ASN A 125 -9.27 -10.61 2.07
C ASN A 125 -10.19 -11.22 3.13
N ASN A 126 -11.30 -10.56 3.41
CA ASN A 126 -12.25 -11.11 4.38
C ASN A 126 -13.19 -12.15 3.79
N LYS A 127 -13.25 -12.23 2.48
CA LYS A 127 -14.12 -13.20 1.83
C LYS A 127 -13.40 -14.45 1.42
N GLY A 128 -12.16 -14.46 1.61
CA GLY A 128 -11.29 -15.47 1.27
C GLY A 128 -11.21 -16.67 1.16
#